data_22eb3dbe8ac47def03bc893fb4818668
#
_entry.id   22eb3dbe8ac47def03bc893fb4818668
#
_cell.length_a   1.000
_cell.length_b   1.000
_cell.length_c   1.000
_cell.angle_alpha   90.00
_cell.angle_beta   90.00
_cell.angle_gamma   90.00
#
_symmetry.space_group_name_H-M   'P 1'
#
loop_
_entity.id
_entity.type
_entity.pdbx_description
1 polymer ?
#
loop_
_entity_poly.entity_id
_entity_poly.type
_entity_poly.pdbx_seq_one_letter_code
_entity_poly.pdbx_strand_id
1 'polypeptide(L)'
;MERILFGDNQFFGVNHVSDEKSRAQAIKFKEDKTILKTLDIAIDEGINTFMCTTHDRIGNVCNLIRQTPEKYTNFNIYPCMPYAHKYANAVTELGIVGTLKEYVPGNFFGSLFKGGIAFVSKDYMSMMELLIDAEMKMFKGINTPVIFIQNVLTDLLMGLGMKDVLKAYHDYI
;
A
#
# COMPACT_ATOMS: atom_id res chain seq x y z
N MET A 1 -4.88 -5.80 -18.06
CA MET A 1 -3.68 -5.30 -17.34
C MET A 1 -2.85 -4.49 -18.31
N GLU A 2 -2.37 -3.34 -17.91
CA GLU A 2 -1.54 -2.48 -18.74
C GLU A 2 -0.17 -3.12 -19.03
N ARG A 3 0.42 -2.75 -20.16
CA ARG A 3 1.72 -3.31 -20.58
C ARG A 3 2.90 -2.70 -19.82
N ILE A 4 2.73 -1.46 -19.31
CA ILE A 4 3.73 -0.71 -18.56
C ILE A 4 3.06 -0.19 -17.30
N LEU A 5 3.70 -0.40 -16.16
CA LEU A 5 3.31 0.14 -14.86
C LEU A 5 4.40 1.09 -14.38
N PHE A 6 4.00 2.27 -13.91
CA PHE A 6 4.91 3.20 -13.26
C PHE A 6 5.03 2.82 -11.78
N GLY A 7 6.22 2.56 -11.27
CA GLY A 7 6.44 2.16 -9.87
C GLY A 7 6.76 3.33 -8.95
N ASP A 8 6.75 3.12 -7.64
CA ASP A 8 6.93 4.15 -6.61
C ASP A 8 8.33 4.23 -5.98
N ASN A 9 9.20 3.25 -6.20
CA ASN A 9 10.50 3.14 -5.54
C ASN A 9 11.32 4.44 -5.57
N GLN A 10 11.38 5.12 -6.72
CA GLN A 10 12.13 6.37 -6.87
C GLN A 10 11.59 7.51 -6.00
N PHE A 11 10.31 7.50 -5.64
CA PHE A 11 9.71 8.53 -4.82
C PHE A 11 10.12 8.45 -3.35
N PHE A 12 10.56 7.27 -2.93
CA PHE A 12 10.99 6.98 -1.56
C PHE A 12 12.51 6.80 -1.43
N GLY A 13 13.25 7.11 -2.50
CA GLY A 13 14.70 6.94 -2.51
C GLY A 13 15.12 5.48 -2.46
N VAL A 14 14.28 4.56 -2.96
CA VAL A 14 14.63 3.14 -3.06
C VAL A 14 15.30 2.90 -4.41
N ASN A 15 16.62 2.65 -4.37
CA ASN A 15 17.41 2.31 -5.55
C ASN A 15 18.34 1.15 -5.21
N HIS A 16 18.10 0.01 -5.82
CA HIS A 16 18.85 -1.23 -5.53
C HIS A 16 20.25 -1.27 -6.16
N VAL A 17 20.63 -0.25 -6.92
CA VAL A 17 21.90 -0.21 -7.66
C VAL A 17 22.89 0.79 -7.06
N SER A 18 22.41 1.91 -6.49
CA SER A 18 23.27 3.01 -6.07
C SER A 18 22.68 3.83 -4.91
N ASP A 19 23.41 3.90 -3.79
CA ASP A 19 23.06 4.72 -2.64
C ASP A 19 23.07 6.23 -2.96
N GLU A 20 23.93 6.66 -3.88
CA GLU A 20 23.98 8.05 -4.35
C GLU A 20 22.69 8.41 -5.07
N LYS A 21 22.21 7.54 -5.97
CA LYS A 21 20.92 7.72 -6.66
C LYS A 21 19.76 7.68 -5.67
N SER A 22 19.78 6.79 -4.67
CA SER A 22 18.78 6.75 -3.60
C SER A 22 18.67 8.11 -2.91
N ARG A 23 19.80 8.67 -2.46
CA ARG A 23 19.84 9.98 -1.79
C ARG A 23 19.36 11.11 -2.70
N ALA A 24 19.81 11.14 -3.94
CA ALA A 24 19.38 12.14 -4.92
C ALA A 24 17.87 12.08 -5.18
N GLN A 25 17.30 10.87 -5.30
CA GLN A 25 15.86 10.66 -5.47
C GLN A 25 15.07 11.10 -4.22
N ALA A 26 15.52 10.76 -3.02
CA ALA A 26 14.88 11.19 -1.78
C ALA A 26 14.82 12.72 -1.67
N ILE A 27 15.88 13.42 -2.06
CA ILE A 27 15.92 14.89 -2.11
C ILE A 27 14.97 15.44 -3.16
N LYS A 28 15.02 14.89 -4.38
CA LYS A 28 14.18 15.32 -5.52
C LYS A 28 12.71 15.21 -5.21
N PHE A 29 12.30 14.11 -4.59
CA PHE A 29 10.90 13.80 -4.29
C PHE A 29 10.49 14.10 -2.85
N LYS A 30 11.15 15.05 -2.20
CA LYS A 30 10.82 15.46 -0.83
C LYS A 30 9.36 15.95 -0.70
N GLU A 31 8.84 16.63 -1.72
CA GLU A 31 7.48 17.15 -1.72
C GLU A 31 6.52 16.27 -2.52
N ASP A 32 5.33 16.02 -1.98
CA ASP A 32 4.31 15.17 -2.62
C ASP A 32 3.81 15.74 -3.95
N LYS A 33 3.81 17.07 -4.11
CA LYS A 33 3.52 17.74 -5.38
C LYS A 33 4.53 17.39 -6.49
N THR A 34 5.78 17.07 -6.14
CA THR A 34 6.78 16.64 -7.13
C THR A 34 6.50 15.22 -7.61
N ILE A 35 5.97 14.36 -6.72
CA ILE A 35 5.48 13.03 -7.10
C ILE A 35 4.35 13.20 -8.12
N LEU A 36 3.34 13.99 -7.79
CA LEU A 36 2.18 14.21 -8.67
C LEU A 36 2.59 14.74 -10.04
N LYS A 37 3.48 15.75 -10.10
CA LYS A 37 4.00 16.26 -11.39
C LYS A 37 4.69 15.19 -12.23
N THR A 38 5.36 14.24 -11.59
CA THR A 38 6.02 13.14 -12.30
C THR A 38 4.99 12.14 -12.84
N LEU A 39 3.91 11.89 -12.09
CA LEU A 39 2.78 11.09 -12.58
C LEU A 39 2.07 11.80 -13.74
N ASP A 40 1.92 13.11 -13.68
CA ASP A 40 1.37 13.90 -14.80
C ASP A 40 2.18 13.69 -16.09
N ILE A 41 3.51 13.77 -16.00
CA ILE A 41 4.39 13.51 -17.15
C ILE A 41 4.20 12.06 -17.67
N ALA A 42 4.09 11.08 -16.77
CA ALA A 42 3.87 9.70 -17.18
C ALA A 42 2.52 9.53 -17.92
N ILE A 43 1.48 10.21 -17.46
CA ILE A 43 0.15 10.21 -18.10
C ILE A 43 0.23 10.86 -19.49
N ASP A 44 0.93 11.99 -19.63
CA ASP A 44 1.14 12.69 -20.90
C ASP A 44 1.89 11.81 -21.93
N GLU A 45 2.76 10.91 -21.44
CA GLU A 45 3.47 9.89 -22.24
C GLU A 45 2.67 8.58 -22.41
N GLY A 46 1.40 8.54 -22.01
CA GLY A 46 0.50 7.40 -22.18
C GLY A 46 0.65 6.28 -21.13
N ILE A 47 1.38 6.53 -20.03
CA ILE A 47 1.48 5.58 -18.90
C ILE A 47 0.42 5.93 -17.88
N ASN A 48 -0.74 5.27 -17.98
CA ASN A 48 -1.93 5.59 -17.19
C ASN A 48 -2.09 4.70 -15.94
N THR A 49 -1.07 3.97 -15.54
CA THR A 49 -1.16 3.07 -14.40
C THR A 49 0.04 3.21 -13.48
N PHE A 50 -0.25 3.47 -12.22
CA PHE A 50 0.72 3.63 -11.15
C PHE A 50 0.61 2.47 -10.15
N MET A 51 1.65 1.69 -10.02
CA MET A 51 1.78 0.66 -8.99
C MET A 51 2.52 1.24 -7.79
N CYS A 52 1.93 1.19 -6.62
CA CYS A 52 2.51 1.79 -5.42
C CYS A 52 2.22 0.99 -4.15
N THR A 53 3.11 1.15 -3.18
CA THR A 53 2.86 0.73 -1.80
C THR A 53 1.86 1.68 -1.12
N THR A 54 1.34 1.29 0.04
CA THR A 54 0.41 2.11 0.81
C THR A 54 1.11 3.03 1.81
N HIS A 55 2.24 3.59 1.38
CA HIS A 55 2.98 4.60 2.14
C HIS A 55 2.11 5.86 2.36
N ASP A 56 2.21 6.52 3.52
CA ASP A 56 1.36 7.68 3.88
C ASP A 56 1.44 8.82 2.87
N ARG A 57 2.61 9.05 2.26
CA ARG A 57 2.79 10.04 1.21
C ARG A 57 1.99 9.73 -0.06
N ILE A 58 1.72 8.45 -0.35
CA ILE A 58 0.80 8.06 -1.42
C ILE A 58 -0.63 8.52 -1.08
N GLY A 59 -1.03 8.44 0.20
CA GLY A 59 -2.30 9.02 0.66
C GLY A 59 -2.41 10.53 0.36
N ASN A 60 -1.33 11.28 0.56
CA ASN A 60 -1.28 12.70 0.22
C ASN A 60 -1.41 12.91 -1.30
N VAL A 61 -0.73 12.10 -2.11
CA VAL A 61 -0.85 12.13 -3.58
C VAL A 61 -2.28 11.81 -4.01
N CYS A 62 -2.92 10.80 -3.41
CA CYS A 62 -4.33 10.48 -3.63
C CYS A 62 -5.25 11.67 -3.30
N ASN A 63 -4.96 12.40 -2.22
CA ASN A 63 -5.71 13.61 -1.87
C ASN A 63 -5.53 14.73 -2.91
N LEU A 64 -4.35 14.88 -3.49
CA LEU A 64 -4.11 15.83 -4.59
C LEU A 64 -4.85 15.43 -5.87
N ILE A 65 -4.86 14.14 -6.22
CA ILE A 65 -5.62 13.59 -7.36
C ILE A 65 -7.11 13.89 -7.23
N ARG A 66 -7.68 13.73 -6.01
CA ARG A 66 -9.10 14.01 -5.75
C ARG A 66 -9.49 15.48 -5.90
N GLN A 67 -8.53 16.41 -5.89
CA GLN A 67 -8.80 17.84 -6.09
C GLN A 67 -9.07 18.18 -7.56
N THR A 68 -8.61 17.36 -8.50
CA THR A 68 -8.79 17.53 -9.96
C THR A 68 -9.14 16.20 -10.63
N PRO A 69 -10.28 15.57 -10.26
CA PRO A 69 -10.61 14.21 -10.67
C PRO A 69 -10.78 14.07 -12.19
N GLU A 70 -11.17 15.14 -12.87
CA GLU A 70 -11.34 15.18 -14.33
C GLU A 70 -10.02 14.91 -15.07
N LYS A 71 -8.89 15.30 -14.49
CA LYS A 71 -7.56 15.07 -15.06
C LYS A 71 -7.14 13.59 -15.01
N TYR A 72 -7.65 12.85 -14.03
CA TYR A 72 -7.23 11.49 -13.72
C TYR A 72 -8.31 10.44 -14.05
N THR A 73 -9.26 10.77 -14.93
CA THR A 73 -10.39 9.88 -15.29
C THR A 73 -9.94 8.52 -15.82
N ASN A 74 -8.83 8.48 -16.58
CA ASN A 74 -8.29 7.25 -17.17
C ASN A 74 -7.05 6.73 -16.40
N PHE A 75 -6.78 7.29 -15.22
CA PHE A 75 -5.63 6.91 -14.42
C PHE A 75 -6.00 5.84 -13.41
N ASN A 76 -5.20 4.79 -13.34
CA ASN A 76 -5.38 3.66 -12.44
C ASN A 76 -4.27 3.66 -11.39
N ILE A 77 -4.62 3.32 -10.15
CA ILE A 77 -3.64 2.97 -9.14
C ILE A 77 -3.77 1.48 -8.84
N TYR A 78 -2.66 0.76 -8.88
CA TYR A 78 -2.55 -0.63 -8.49
C TYR A 78 -1.79 -0.73 -7.16
N PRO A 79 -2.51 -0.76 -6.03
CA PRO A 79 -1.88 -0.88 -4.71
C PRO A 79 -1.14 -2.21 -4.56
N CYS A 80 0.03 -2.16 -3.92
CA CYS A 80 0.79 -3.33 -3.50
C CYS A 80 0.72 -3.42 -1.97
N MET A 81 -0.04 -4.37 -1.45
CA MET A 81 -0.41 -4.41 -0.03
C MET A 81 -0.44 -5.84 0.54
N PRO A 82 -0.47 -5.98 1.88
CA PRO A 82 -0.28 -4.91 2.87
C PRO A 82 1.17 -4.41 2.89
N TYR A 83 1.38 -3.15 3.27
CA TYR A 83 2.73 -2.56 3.33
C TYR A 83 3.47 -3.00 4.59
N ALA A 84 4.20 -4.11 4.48
CA ALA A 84 4.83 -4.80 5.61
C ALA A 84 5.72 -3.89 6.48
N HIS A 85 6.46 -2.96 5.89
CA HIS A 85 7.34 -2.04 6.64
C HIS A 85 6.57 -1.11 7.59
N LYS A 86 5.38 -0.67 7.20
CA LYS A 86 4.50 0.14 8.02
C LYS A 86 4.13 -0.57 9.32
N TYR A 87 3.72 -1.83 9.21
CA TYR A 87 3.29 -2.62 10.35
C TYR A 87 4.45 -3.14 11.20
N ALA A 88 5.57 -3.52 10.58
CA ALA A 88 6.74 -3.98 11.31
C ALA A 88 7.29 -2.92 12.26
N ASN A 89 7.41 -1.67 11.80
CA ASN A 89 7.84 -0.56 12.63
C ASN A 89 6.85 -0.27 13.76
N ALA A 90 5.55 -0.20 13.43
CA ALA A 90 4.52 0.07 14.41
C ALA A 90 4.41 -1.05 15.48
N VAL A 91 4.53 -2.31 15.10
CA VAL A 91 4.56 -3.43 16.05
C VAL A 91 5.76 -3.34 16.99
N THR A 92 6.91 -2.89 16.49
CA THR A 92 8.12 -2.73 17.30
C THR A 92 7.96 -1.58 18.32
N GLU A 93 7.34 -0.48 17.92
CA GLU A 93 7.20 0.73 18.76
C GLU A 93 5.98 0.69 19.69
N LEU A 94 4.85 0.22 19.21
CA LEU A 94 3.54 0.33 19.87
C LEU A 94 2.99 -1.01 20.38
N GLY A 95 3.64 -2.11 19.99
CA GLY A 95 3.08 -3.45 20.13
C GLY A 95 1.89 -3.70 19.20
N ILE A 96 1.41 -4.93 19.15
CA ILE A 96 0.35 -5.35 18.20
C ILE A 96 -0.95 -4.58 18.42
N VAL A 97 -1.37 -4.43 19.68
CA VAL A 97 -2.62 -3.72 20.03
C VAL A 97 -2.52 -2.23 19.67
N GLY A 98 -1.36 -1.61 19.89
CA GLY A 98 -1.11 -0.22 19.52
C GLY A 98 -1.16 -0.02 18.01
N THR A 99 -0.54 -0.93 17.25
CA THR A 99 -0.54 -0.92 15.78
C THR A 99 -1.97 -1.01 15.23
N LEU A 100 -2.76 -1.94 15.73
CA LEU A 100 -4.16 -2.06 15.31
C LEU A 100 -4.96 -0.79 15.62
N LYS A 101 -4.70 -0.14 16.78
CA LYS A 101 -5.34 1.14 17.14
C LYS A 101 -5.02 2.25 16.15
N GLU A 102 -3.79 2.32 15.69
CA GLU A 102 -3.33 3.40 14.82
C GLU A 102 -3.84 3.25 13.38
N TYR A 103 -3.81 2.01 12.86
CA TYR A 103 -4.06 1.77 11.43
C TYR A 103 -5.47 1.33 11.09
N VAL A 104 -6.30 0.97 12.07
CA VAL A 104 -7.71 0.57 11.86
C VAL A 104 -8.66 1.62 12.45
N PRO A 105 -8.90 2.75 11.78
CA PRO A 105 -9.83 3.78 12.25
C PRO A 105 -11.29 3.31 12.10
N GLY A 106 -12.17 3.83 12.95
CA GLY A 106 -13.60 3.56 12.89
C GLY A 106 -14.11 2.90 14.16
N ASN A 107 -15.10 2.02 14.08
CA ASN A 107 -15.61 1.28 15.23
C ASN A 107 -14.53 0.35 15.80
N PHE A 108 -13.50 1.02 16.33
CA PHE A 108 -12.27 0.42 16.82
C PHE A 108 -12.52 -0.76 17.76
N PHE A 109 -13.52 -0.64 18.64
CA PHE A 109 -13.85 -1.74 19.57
C PHE A 109 -14.30 -3.02 18.85
N GLY A 110 -15.08 -2.90 17.76
CA GLY A 110 -15.44 -4.05 16.93
C GLY A 110 -14.26 -4.63 16.18
N SER A 111 -13.41 -3.78 15.64
CA SER A 111 -12.19 -4.18 14.93
C SER A 111 -11.13 -4.73 15.86
N LEU A 112 -10.97 -4.14 17.06
CA LEU A 112 -10.08 -4.65 18.11
C LEU A 112 -10.55 -6.02 18.61
N PHE A 113 -11.86 -6.20 18.75
CA PHE A 113 -12.41 -7.50 19.19
C PHE A 113 -12.14 -8.57 18.14
N LYS A 114 -12.36 -8.26 16.83
CA LYS A 114 -12.01 -9.16 15.74
C LYS A 114 -10.50 -9.40 15.66
N GLY A 115 -9.67 -8.36 15.69
CA GLY A 115 -8.21 -8.47 15.64
C GLY A 115 -7.63 -9.17 16.87
N GLY A 116 -8.15 -8.92 18.07
CA GLY A 116 -7.76 -9.60 19.29
C GLY A 116 -8.12 -11.08 19.28
N ILE A 117 -9.31 -11.42 18.83
CA ILE A 117 -9.74 -12.82 18.66
C ILE A 117 -8.91 -13.50 17.58
N ALA A 118 -8.70 -12.85 16.43
CA ALA A 118 -7.89 -13.38 15.34
C ALA A 118 -6.45 -13.70 15.79
N PHE A 119 -5.86 -12.83 16.60
CA PHE A 119 -4.53 -13.05 17.14
C PHE A 119 -4.47 -14.22 18.13
N VAL A 120 -5.43 -14.30 19.05
CA VAL A 120 -5.51 -15.38 20.05
C VAL A 120 -5.90 -16.72 19.41
N SER A 121 -6.79 -16.69 18.42
CA SER A 121 -7.24 -17.88 17.67
C SER A 121 -6.29 -18.27 16.53
N LYS A 122 -5.21 -17.50 16.28
CA LYS A 122 -4.36 -17.63 15.10
C LYS A 122 -5.14 -17.52 13.78
N ASP A 123 -6.22 -16.75 13.78
CA ASP A 123 -7.00 -16.43 12.58
C ASP A 123 -6.31 -15.32 11.79
N TYR A 124 -5.27 -15.72 11.08
CA TYR A 124 -4.46 -14.81 10.25
C TYR A 124 -5.29 -14.14 9.13
N MET A 125 -6.36 -14.80 8.66
CA MET A 125 -7.20 -14.23 7.60
C MET A 125 -7.98 -13.01 8.07
N SER A 126 -8.69 -13.11 9.19
CA SER A 126 -9.43 -11.94 9.73
C SER A 126 -8.52 -10.74 9.99
N MET A 127 -7.26 -10.98 10.39
CA MET A 127 -6.28 -9.92 10.59
C MET A 127 -5.84 -9.30 9.25
N MET A 128 -5.60 -10.13 8.23
CA MET A 128 -5.23 -9.67 6.90
C MET A 128 -6.34 -8.86 6.23
N GLU A 129 -7.59 -9.31 6.32
CA GLU A 129 -8.77 -8.58 5.86
C GLU A 129 -8.85 -7.17 6.47
N LEU A 130 -8.66 -7.06 7.79
CA LEU A 130 -8.66 -5.77 8.48
C LEU A 130 -7.56 -4.83 7.96
N LEU A 131 -6.36 -5.35 7.69
CA LEU A 131 -5.25 -4.57 7.17
C LEU A 131 -5.51 -4.11 5.73
N ILE A 132 -6.02 -4.99 4.87
CA ILE A 132 -6.39 -4.65 3.49
C ILE A 132 -7.46 -3.55 3.50
N ASP A 133 -8.54 -3.73 4.25
CA ASP A 133 -9.62 -2.76 4.34
C ASP A 133 -9.15 -1.41 4.87
N ALA A 134 -8.23 -1.40 5.83
CA ALA A 134 -7.64 -0.18 6.36
C ALA A 134 -6.81 0.56 5.30
N GLU A 135 -5.96 -0.16 4.57
CA GLU A 135 -5.11 0.41 3.53
C GLU A 135 -5.93 0.86 2.31
N MET A 136 -6.98 0.13 1.92
CA MET A 136 -7.86 0.49 0.81
C MET A 136 -8.62 1.80 1.02
N LYS A 137 -8.82 2.24 2.27
CA LYS A 137 -9.44 3.55 2.56
C LYS A 137 -8.67 4.71 1.93
N MET A 138 -7.36 4.59 1.81
CA MET A 138 -6.49 5.59 1.18
C MET A 138 -6.89 5.84 -0.28
N PHE A 139 -7.37 4.82 -0.98
CA PHE A 139 -7.71 4.88 -2.42
C PHE A 139 -9.19 5.13 -2.71
N LYS A 140 -10.01 5.40 -1.69
CA LYS A 140 -11.44 5.66 -1.87
C LYS A 140 -11.68 6.75 -2.92
N GLY A 141 -12.48 6.44 -3.95
CA GLY A 141 -12.80 7.36 -5.06
C GLY A 141 -11.70 7.47 -6.13
N ILE A 142 -10.70 6.59 -6.10
CA ILE A 142 -9.68 6.44 -7.15
C ILE A 142 -9.88 5.07 -7.79
N ASN A 143 -9.64 4.98 -9.09
CA ASN A 143 -9.79 3.73 -9.80
C ASN A 143 -8.66 2.75 -9.44
N THR A 144 -9.00 1.67 -8.77
CA THR A 144 -8.08 0.62 -8.28
C THR A 144 -8.55 -0.77 -8.73
N PRO A 145 -8.49 -1.07 -10.03
CA PRO A 145 -9.07 -2.31 -10.57
C PRO A 145 -8.23 -3.56 -10.28
N VAL A 146 -7.00 -3.40 -9.80
CA VAL A 146 -6.08 -4.50 -9.49
C VAL A 146 -5.37 -4.18 -8.18
N ILE A 147 -5.25 -5.19 -7.31
CA ILE A 147 -4.43 -5.15 -6.10
C ILE A 147 -3.30 -6.16 -6.25
N PHE A 148 -2.08 -5.78 -5.91
CA PHE A 148 -0.94 -6.68 -5.83
C PHE A 148 -0.69 -7.12 -4.39
N ILE A 149 -0.43 -8.38 -4.19
CA ILE A 149 0.08 -8.90 -2.92
C ILE A 149 1.57 -8.58 -2.84
N GLN A 150 1.99 -7.97 -1.74
CA GLN A 150 3.41 -7.64 -1.53
C GLN A 150 4.26 -8.92 -1.48
N ASN A 151 5.38 -8.93 -2.20
CA ASN A 151 6.26 -10.09 -2.31
C ASN A 151 6.76 -10.61 -0.96
N VAL A 152 7.07 -9.73 -0.01
CA VAL A 152 7.50 -10.13 1.35
C VAL A 152 6.48 -11.05 2.01
N LEU A 153 5.18 -10.76 1.86
CA LEU A 153 4.12 -11.61 2.40
C LEU A 153 4.05 -12.94 1.65
N THR A 154 4.10 -12.89 0.33
CA THR A 154 4.08 -14.10 -0.50
C THR A 154 5.24 -15.02 -0.16
N ASP A 155 6.46 -14.48 -0.09
CA ASP A 155 7.67 -15.22 0.23
C ASP A 155 7.61 -15.83 1.64
N LEU A 156 7.11 -15.06 2.62
CA LEU A 156 6.92 -15.54 3.99
C LEU A 156 5.93 -16.70 4.06
N LEU A 157 4.74 -16.54 3.50
CA LEU A 157 3.69 -17.57 3.54
C LEU A 157 4.12 -18.83 2.79
N MET A 158 4.79 -18.69 1.65
CA MET A 158 5.34 -19.80 0.90
C MET A 158 6.47 -20.51 1.66
N GLY A 159 7.37 -19.76 2.28
CA GLY A 159 8.47 -20.29 3.10
C GLY A 159 7.97 -21.06 4.33
N LEU A 160 6.85 -20.64 4.92
CA LEU A 160 6.18 -21.34 6.04
C LEU A 160 5.26 -22.49 5.60
N GLY A 161 5.12 -22.73 4.29
CA GLY A 161 4.22 -23.75 3.75
C GLY A 161 2.71 -23.41 3.86
N MET A 162 2.37 -22.14 4.14
CA MET A 162 1.00 -21.67 4.38
C MET A 162 0.28 -21.29 3.06
N LYS A 163 0.27 -22.23 2.11
CA LYS A 163 -0.31 -22.00 0.76
C LYS A 163 -1.82 -21.71 0.80
N ASP A 164 -2.54 -22.36 1.71
CA ASP A 164 -3.98 -22.15 1.84
C ASP A 164 -4.32 -20.74 2.35
N VAL A 165 -3.49 -20.19 3.23
CA VAL A 165 -3.61 -18.80 3.70
C VAL A 165 -3.35 -17.83 2.56
N LEU A 166 -2.30 -18.06 1.78
CA LEU A 166 -1.99 -17.23 0.60
C LEU A 166 -3.12 -17.29 -0.42
N LYS A 167 -3.69 -18.49 -0.67
CA LYS A 167 -4.83 -18.64 -1.57
C LYS A 167 -6.06 -17.89 -1.06
N ALA A 168 -6.41 -18.06 0.22
CA ALA A 168 -7.55 -17.38 0.82
C ALA A 168 -7.38 -15.85 0.77
N TYR A 169 -6.16 -15.36 0.97
CA TYR A 169 -5.83 -13.95 0.82
C TYR A 169 -6.02 -13.45 -0.61
N HIS A 170 -5.58 -14.23 -1.60
CA HIS A 170 -5.79 -13.91 -3.01
C HIS A 170 -7.27 -13.92 -3.40
N ASP A 171 -8.05 -14.85 -2.83
CA ASP A 171 -9.49 -14.95 -3.11
C ASP A 171 -10.29 -13.79 -2.46
N TYR A 172 -9.74 -13.14 -1.41
CA TYR A 172 -10.37 -12.01 -0.72
C TYR A 172 -10.21 -10.69 -1.48
N ILE A 173 -9.05 -10.42 -2.08
CA ILE A 173 -8.75 -9.18 -2.80
C ILE A 173 -9.24 -9.21 -4.24
#